data_e36fc6b1be2787e4402d4cd7689ed947
#
_entry.id   e36fc6b1be2787e4402d4cd7689ed947
#
_cell.length_a   1.000
_cell.length_b   1.000
_cell.length_c   1.000
_cell.angle_alpha   90.00
_cell.angle_beta   90.00
_cell.angle_gamma   90.00
#
_symmetry.space_group_name_H-M   'P 1'
#
loop_
_entity.id
_entity.type
_entity.pdbx_description
1 polymer ?
#
loop_
_entity_poly.entity_id
_entity_poly.type
_entity_poly.pdbx_seq_one_letter_code
_entity_poly.pdbx_strand_id
1 'polypeptide(L)'
;KAVYKATSNIPSTPGKIMMNVWPGIGVDDWLKPFDGTTPLTAKYQWVTYRKAETSSTPDTPSGNEPAANTTMYANFRTGSTKEFIASDGWTNGNPFDCFWKASNATFKDNALNLTIDKDPTGQYHYTGAEYRTNDFYSYGYYETSMKAIKNDGVVSSFFTYTGPSDNNPWDEIDVEVLGKDTTKVQFNYYTNGVGNH
;
A
#
# COMPACT_ATOMS: atom_id res chain seq x y z
N LYS A 1 -14.81 -2.70 14.73
CA LYS A 1 -16.10 -2.86 14.05
C LYS A 1 -15.83 -3.05 12.57
N ALA A 2 -16.38 -4.13 11.93
CA ALA A 2 -16.27 -4.31 10.48
C ALA A 2 -17.00 -3.14 9.79
N VAL A 3 -16.36 -2.54 8.78
CA VAL A 3 -16.92 -1.41 8.00
C VAL A 3 -17.34 -1.85 6.60
N TYR A 4 -16.78 -2.97 6.10
CA TYR A 4 -17.11 -3.57 4.82
C TYR A 4 -16.94 -5.10 4.87
N LYS A 5 -17.77 -5.83 4.11
CA LYS A 5 -17.68 -7.29 3.97
C LYS A 5 -18.04 -7.67 2.53
N ALA A 6 -17.07 -8.16 1.76
CA ALA A 6 -17.31 -8.81 0.49
C ALA A 6 -17.84 -10.24 0.69
N THR A 7 -18.75 -10.69 -0.18
CA THR A 7 -19.38 -12.01 -0.10
C THR A 7 -19.30 -12.81 -1.40
N SER A 8 -18.77 -12.21 -2.46
CA SER A 8 -18.62 -12.83 -3.78
C SER A 8 -17.33 -12.37 -4.47
N ASN A 9 -16.87 -13.13 -5.44
CA ASN A 9 -15.68 -12.82 -6.22
C ASN A 9 -14.44 -12.52 -5.36
N ILE A 10 -14.28 -13.25 -4.26
CA ILE A 10 -13.18 -13.01 -3.31
C ILE A 10 -11.86 -13.45 -3.95
N PRO A 11 -10.82 -12.58 -3.97
CA PRO A 11 -9.48 -12.96 -4.39
C PRO A 11 -8.99 -14.19 -3.63
N SER A 12 -8.37 -15.13 -4.30
CA SER A 12 -7.95 -16.40 -3.68
C SER A 12 -6.47 -16.73 -3.87
N THR A 13 -5.82 -16.07 -4.82
CA THR A 13 -4.39 -16.23 -5.08
C THR A 13 -3.59 -15.45 -4.03
N PRO A 14 -2.59 -16.08 -3.36
CA PRO A 14 -1.74 -15.35 -2.44
C PRO A 14 -1.05 -14.17 -3.10
N GLY A 15 -1.02 -13.03 -2.41
CA GLY A 15 -0.44 -11.77 -2.89
C GLY A 15 0.70 -11.28 -2.01
N LYS A 16 1.53 -10.42 -2.56
CA LYS A 16 2.51 -9.65 -1.80
C LYS A 16 1.80 -8.57 -1.01
N ILE A 17 2.29 -8.28 0.18
CA ILE A 17 1.85 -7.10 0.96
C ILE A 17 2.62 -5.90 0.43
N MET A 18 1.90 -4.86 0.05
CA MET A 18 2.47 -3.70 -0.62
C MET A 18 1.97 -2.40 0.01
N MET A 19 2.81 -1.38 -0.06
CA MET A 19 2.51 0.00 0.32
C MET A 19 3.09 0.89 -0.76
N ASN A 20 2.33 1.89 -1.21
CA ASN A 20 2.85 2.87 -2.13
C ASN A 20 2.27 4.27 -1.92
N VAL A 21 2.93 5.26 -2.50
CA VAL A 21 2.46 6.64 -2.61
C VAL A 21 2.72 7.15 -4.01
N TRP A 22 1.70 7.76 -4.60
CA TRP A 22 1.77 8.23 -5.98
C TRP A 22 0.79 9.38 -6.24
N PRO A 23 1.13 10.33 -7.15
CA PRO A 23 0.19 11.30 -7.67
C PRO A 23 -0.54 10.75 -8.88
N GLY A 24 -1.81 11.11 -9.03
CA GLY A 24 -2.64 10.70 -10.16
C GLY A 24 -2.55 11.63 -11.35
N ILE A 25 -2.75 11.08 -12.56
CA ILE A 25 -2.92 11.84 -13.79
C ILE A 25 -4.14 11.33 -14.56
N GLY A 26 -4.98 12.25 -15.05
CA GLY A 26 -6.19 11.91 -15.81
C GLY A 26 -7.31 11.31 -14.96
N VAL A 27 -7.28 11.50 -13.65
CA VAL A 27 -8.23 10.96 -12.67
C VAL A 27 -8.73 12.04 -11.69
N ASP A 28 -8.84 13.28 -12.15
CA ASP A 28 -9.19 14.44 -11.32
C ASP A 28 -10.57 14.31 -10.67
N ASP A 29 -11.51 13.66 -11.33
CA ASP A 29 -12.84 13.38 -10.77
C ASP A 29 -12.77 12.47 -9.55
N TRP A 30 -11.79 11.55 -9.54
CA TRP A 30 -11.57 10.63 -8.43
C TRP A 30 -10.68 11.23 -7.35
N LEU A 31 -9.50 11.77 -7.70
CA LEU A 31 -8.47 12.20 -6.75
C LEU A 31 -8.45 13.70 -6.51
N LYS A 32 -9.13 14.52 -7.33
CA LYS A 32 -8.89 15.93 -7.63
C LYS A 32 -7.50 16.15 -8.28
N PRO A 33 -7.27 17.31 -8.92
CA PRO A 33 -5.99 17.60 -9.55
C PRO A 33 -4.87 17.70 -8.50
N PHE A 34 -3.73 17.09 -8.80
CA PHE A 34 -2.52 17.27 -8.00
C PHE A 34 -1.93 18.65 -8.24
N ASP A 35 -1.64 19.38 -7.19
CA ASP A 35 -1.12 20.76 -7.26
C ASP A 35 0.39 20.86 -7.51
N GLY A 36 1.07 19.70 -7.60
CA GLY A 36 2.51 19.63 -7.83
C GLY A 36 3.39 19.90 -6.60
N THR A 37 2.78 20.03 -5.42
CA THR A 37 3.54 20.19 -4.17
C THR A 37 4.41 18.98 -3.88
N THR A 38 5.71 19.18 -3.76
CA THR A 38 6.69 18.15 -3.39
C THR A 38 7.78 18.73 -2.48
N PRO A 39 8.47 17.92 -1.65
CA PRO A 39 8.19 16.50 -1.41
C PRO A 39 6.96 16.27 -0.53
N LEU A 40 6.23 15.17 -0.76
CA LEU A 40 5.13 14.70 0.09
C LEU A 40 5.45 13.30 0.61
N THR A 41 5.18 13.04 1.88
CA THR A 41 5.60 11.78 2.52
C THR A 41 4.49 11.14 3.34
N ALA A 42 4.21 9.86 3.07
CA ALA A 42 3.48 8.99 3.98
C ALA A 42 4.46 8.26 4.91
N LYS A 43 3.99 7.93 6.11
CA LYS A 43 4.80 7.22 7.12
C LYS A 43 4.12 5.91 7.50
N TYR A 44 4.91 4.84 7.58
CA TYR A 44 4.49 3.52 8.05
C TYR A 44 5.39 3.08 9.19
N GLN A 45 4.80 2.74 10.34
CA GLN A 45 5.58 2.34 11.51
C GLN A 45 5.80 0.84 11.56
N TRP A 46 4.80 0.07 11.14
CA TRP A 46 4.88 -1.38 11.12
C TRP A 46 3.81 -1.98 10.20
N VAL A 47 4.04 -3.20 9.79
CA VAL A 47 3.09 -4.07 9.09
C VAL A 47 3.09 -5.43 9.77
N THR A 48 1.90 -6.03 9.93
CA THR A 48 1.76 -7.40 10.41
C THR A 48 0.88 -8.22 9.50
N TYR A 49 1.17 -9.51 9.50
CA TYR A 49 0.31 -10.54 8.96
C TYR A 49 0.16 -11.67 9.97
N ARG A 50 -1.07 -12.10 10.17
CA ARG A 50 -1.41 -13.27 10.95
C ARG A 50 -2.30 -14.18 10.11
N LYS A 51 -1.82 -15.41 9.86
CA LYS A 51 -2.58 -16.39 9.08
C LYS A 51 -3.94 -16.67 9.73
N ALA A 52 -5.01 -16.75 8.93
CA ALA A 52 -6.32 -17.16 9.42
C ALA A 52 -6.26 -18.61 9.90
N GLU A 53 -6.64 -18.84 11.13
CA GLU A 53 -6.88 -20.18 11.66
C GLU A 53 -8.38 -20.51 11.55
N THR A 54 -8.71 -21.77 11.34
CA THR A 54 -10.07 -22.23 11.05
C THR A 54 -11.07 -22.06 12.20
N SER A 55 -10.64 -21.59 13.38
CA SER A 55 -11.51 -21.57 14.57
C SER A 55 -11.31 -20.42 15.56
N SER A 56 -10.50 -19.39 15.30
CA SER A 56 -10.30 -18.30 16.26
C SER A 56 -10.90 -16.97 15.82
N THR A 57 -11.63 -16.31 16.74
CA THR A 57 -11.92 -14.88 16.60
C THR A 57 -10.61 -14.09 16.64
N PRO A 58 -10.47 -13.04 15.79
CA PRO A 58 -9.26 -12.21 15.82
C PRO A 58 -9.10 -11.53 17.17
N ASP A 59 -7.90 -11.61 17.73
CA ASP A 59 -7.53 -10.73 18.83
C ASP A 59 -7.47 -9.30 18.30
N THR A 60 -8.17 -8.40 18.95
CA THR A 60 -8.10 -6.97 18.61
C THR A 60 -6.77 -6.42 19.09
N PRO A 61 -5.96 -5.77 18.22
CA PRO A 61 -4.74 -5.12 18.66
C PRO A 61 -5.03 -4.09 19.75
N SER A 62 -4.21 -4.03 20.76
CA SER A 62 -4.30 -2.98 21.78
C SER A 62 -3.34 -1.84 21.45
N GLY A 63 -3.89 -0.72 20.99
CA GLY A 63 -3.09 0.47 20.72
C GLY A 63 -2.20 0.36 19.47
N ASN A 64 -0.95 0.81 19.56
CA ASN A 64 0.01 0.88 18.46
C ASN A 64 0.89 -0.37 18.33
N GLU A 65 0.55 -1.46 19.00
CA GLU A 65 1.31 -2.71 18.96
C GLU A 65 0.52 -3.81 18.25
N PRO A 66 1.22 -4.72 17.52
CA PRO A 66 0.56 -5.82 16.82
C PRO A 66 -0.09 -6.81 17.78
N ALA A 67 -1.13 -7.52 17.28
CA ALA A 67 -1.79 -8.57 18.03
C ALA A 67 -0.82 -9.71 18.40
N ALA A 68 -1.11 -10.42 19.50
CA ALA A 68 -0.45 -11.68 19.82
C ALA A 68 -0.65 -12.69 18.65
N ASN A 69 0.26 -13.66 18.49
CA ASN A 69 0.23 -14.68 17.42
C ASN A 69 0.45 -14.15 16.00
N THR A 70 1.18 -13.02 15.85
CA THR A 70 1.60 -12.51 14.55
C THR A 70 2.53 -13.50 13.84
N THR A 71 2.22 -13.84 12.58
CA THR A 71 3.05 -14.74 11.74
C THR A 71 4.22 -13.98 11.11
N MET A 72 4.00 -12.70 10.73
CA MET A 72 5.03 -11.80 10.21
C MET A 72 4.84 -10.42 10.84
N TYR A 73 5.94 -9.85 11.32
CA TYR A 73 5.99 -8.50 11.86
C TYR A 73 7.17 -7.72 11.30
N ALA A 74 6.88 -6.74 10.49
CA ALA A 74 7.88 -5.80 9.97
C ALA A 74 7.80 -4.50 10.78
N ASN A 75 8.83 -4.26 11.61
CA ASN A 75 8.92 -3.06 12.45
C ASN A 75 9.83 -2.02 11.79
N PHE A 76 9.24 -1.05 11.11
CA PHE A 76 9.97 0.00 10.40
C PHE A 76 10.50 1.12 11.30
N ARG A 77 10.17 1.13 12.59
CA ARG A 77 10.72 2.08 13.56
C ARG A 77 12.22 1.89 13.78
N THR A 78 12.71 0.68 13.53
CA THR A 78 14.14 0.30 13.73
C THR A 78 14.93 0.20 12.43
N GLY A 79 14.30 0.45 11.28
CA GLY A 79 14.92 0.40 9.96
C GLY A 79 14.27 -0.61 9.02
N SER A 80 14.99 -0.96 7.95
CA SER A 80 14.54 -1.96 6.98
C SER A 80 14.42 -3.34 7.60
N THR A 81 13.54 -4.16 7.02
CA THR A 81 13.37 -5.56 7.39
C THR A 81 13.66 -6.45 6.18
N LYS A 82 14.06 -7.70 6.44
CA LYS A 82 14.39 -8.67 5.38
C LYS A 82 13.17 -9.12 4.55
N GLU A 83 11.97 -8.91 5.07
CA GLU A 83 10.71 -9.32 4.44
C GLU A 83 10.33 -8.42 3.27
N PHE A 84 10.83 -7.19 3.24
CA PHE A 84 10.42 -6.17 2.28
C PHE A 84 11.56 -5.64 1.42
N ILE A 85 11.21 -5.20 0.21
CA ILE A 85 12.10 -4.53 -0.74
C ILE A 85 11.40 -3.31 -1.35
N ALA A 86 12.16 -2.27 -1.65
CA ALA A 86 11.68 -1.12 -2.40
C ALA A 86 11.61 -1.43 -3.90
N SER A 87 10.55 -1.00 -4.56
CA SER A 87 10.45 -1.00 -6.02
C SER A 87 11.35 0.08 -6.62
N ASP A 88 12.03 -0.24 -7.72
CA ASP A 88 12.96 0.68 -8.39
C ASP A 88 13.01 0.41 -9.89
N GLY A 89 12.99 1.47 -10.70
CA GLY A 89 13.33 1.38 -12.11
C GLY A 89 12.16 1.16 -13.08
N TRP A 90 10.90 1.33 -12.66
CA TRP A 90 9.74 1.24 -13.57
C TRP A 90 8.59 2.16 -13.17
N THR A 91 7.59 2.27 -14.04
CA THR A 91 6.29 2.92 -13.81
C THR A 91 5.17 1.96 -14.10
N ASN A 92 4.03 2.10 -13.39
CA ASN A 92 2.80 1.37 -13.70
C ASN A 92 2.04 2.00 -14.89
N GLY A 93 2.48 3.17 -15.38
CA GLY A 93 1.71 3.94 -16.37
C GLY A 93 0.47 4.59 -15.74
N ASN A 94 -0.36 5.22 -16.59
CA ASN A 94 -1.57 5.88 -16.11
C ASN A 94 -2.50 4.91 -15.34
N PRO A 95 -3.08 5.34 -14.21
CA PRO A 95 -3.12 6.72 -13.71
C PRO A 95 -1.95 7.14 -12.80
N PHE A 96 -0.91 6.32 -12.65
CA PHE A 96 0.25 6.60 -11.78
C PHE A 96 1.19 7.59 -12.47
N ASP A 97 1.18 8.87 -12.05
CA ASP A 97 2.08 9.89 -12.60
C ASP A 97 3.43 9.88 -11.93
N CYS A 98 4.04 8.70 -11.82
CA CYS A 98 5.35 8.57 -11.21
C CYS A 98 6.15 7.38 -11.73
N PHE A 99 7.47 7.51 -11.53
CA PHE A 99 8.44 6.44 -11.69
C PHE A 99 8.88 5.96 -10.30
N TRP A 100 8.89 4.65 -10.07
CA TRP A 100 9.26 4.08 -8.77
C TRP A 100 10.75 4.21 -8.52
N LYS A 101 11.11 4.79 -7.37
CA LYS A 101 12.49 4.97 -6.93
C LYS A 101 12.71 4.39 -5.53
N ALA A 102 13.66 3.45 -5.40
CA ALA A 102 14.04 2.89 -4.11
C ALA A 102 14.55 3.97 -3.15
N SER A 103 15.20 5.01 -3.64
CA SER A 103 15.66 6.15 -2.84
C SER A 103 14.54 6.96 -2.19
N ASN A 104 13.30 6.82 -2.66
CA ASN A 104 12.12 7.48 -2.08
C ASN A 104 11.51 6.69 -0.90
N ALA A 105 12.02 5.48 -0.64
CA ALA A 105 11.69 4.68 0.55
C ALA A 105 12.84 4.79 1.57
N THR A 106 12.64 5.60 2.62
CA THR A 106 13.69 5.89 3.62
C THR A 106 13.22 5.60 5.03
N PHE A 107 14.18 5.26 5.91
CA PHE A 107 13.88 4.97 7.32
C PHE A 107 14.39 6.12 8.19
N LYS A 108 13.48 6.90 8.72
CA LYS A 108 13.77 8.02 9.63
C LYS A 108 12.55 8.34 10.49
N ASP A 109 12.76 9.04 11.59
CA ASP A 109 11.69 9.46 12.53
C ASP A 109 10.84 8.27 12.99
N ASN A 110 11.44 7.13 13.27
CA ASN A 110 10.79 5.89 13.71
C ASN A 110 9.72 5.39 12.74
N ALA A 111 9.96 5.51 11.44
CA ALA A 111 9.05 5.03 10.39
C ALA A 111 9.77 4.77 9.07
N LEU A 112 9.19 3.91 8.25
CA LEU A 112 9.38 3.91 6.81
C LEU A 112 8.65 5.14 6.25
N ASN A 113 9.38 5.96 5.49
CA ASN A 113 8.88 7.14 4.82
C ASN A 113 8.83 6.84 3.32
N LEU A 114 7.64 6.84 2.75
CA LEU A 114 7.42 6.73 1.32
C LEU A 114 7.14 8.13 0.77
N THR A 115 7.96 8.59 -0.18
CA THR A 115 7.96 9.99 -0.62
C THR A 115 7.62 10.11 -2.10
N ILE A 116 6.77 11.08 -2.43
CA ILE A 116 6.58 11.62 -3.78
C ILE A 116 7.49 12.82 -3.92
N ASP A 117 8.27 12.87 -5.00
CA ASP A 117 9.12 14.02 -5.33
C ASP A 117 9.11 14.28 -6.84
N LYS A 118 9.64 15.42 -7.27
CA LYS A 118 9.85 15.69 -8.70
C LYS A 118 10.89 14.73 -9.27
N ASP A 119 10.68 14.31 -10.51
CA ASP A 119 11.72 13.56 -11.21
C ASP A 119 12.86 14.53 -11.63
N PRO A 120 14.08 14.38 -11.07
CA PRO A 120 15.19 15.25 -11.40
C PRO A 120 15.69 15.08 -12.84
N THR A 121 15.33 13.99 -13.51
CA THR A 121 15.70 13.75 -14.92
C THR A 121 14.75 14.43 -15.91
N GLY A 122 13.55 14.77 -15.48
CA GLY A 122 12.48 15.33 -16.31
C GLY A 122 11.86 14.33 -17.28
N GLN A 123 12.19 13.04 -17.17
CA GLN A 123 11.60 11.99 -18.00
C GLN A 123 10.15 11.70 -17.59
N TYR A 124 9.87 11.79 -16.29
CA TYR A 124 8.53 11.69 -15.69
C TYR A 124 8.22 12.99 -14.96
N HIS A 125 6.96 13.25 -14.63
CA HIS A 125 6.65 14.42 -13.80
C HIS A 125 7.16 14.24 -12.37
N TYR A 126 6.98 13.03 -11.83
CA TYR A 126 7.31 12.71 -10.43
C TYR A 126 8.02 11.37 -10.29
N THR A 127 8.63 11.19 -9.13
CA THR A 127 9.03 9.89 -8.61
C THR A 127 8.12 9.54 -7.43
N GLY A 128 7.75 8.28 -7.33
CA GLY A 128 6.96 7.73 -6.21
C GLY A 128 7.77 6.70 -5.43
N ALA A 129 7.16 6.18 -4.39
CA ALA A 129 7.74 5.10 -3.62
C ALA A 129 6.75 3.94 -3.48
N GLU A 130 7.26 2.72 -3.64
CA GLU A 130 6.55 1.49 -3.37
C GLU A 130 7.47 0.55 -2.57
N TYR A 131 6.90 -0.08 -1.53
CA TYR A 131 7.61 -1.02 -0.66
C TYR A 131 6.78 -2.28 -0.52
N ARG A 132 7.35 -3.44 -0.85
CA ARG A 132 6.60 -4.69 -1.01
C ARG A 132 7.32 -5.88 -0.39
N THR A 133 6.56 -6.88 0.03
CA THR A 133 7.15 -8.14 0.53
C THR A 133 7.81 -8.94 -0.58
N ASN A 134 8.84 -9.72 -0.20
CA ASN A 134 9.43 -10.73 -1.07
C ASN A 134 8.50 -11.93 -1.23
N ASP A 135 7.84 -12.34 -0.14
CA ASP A 135 6.97 -13.50 -0.06
C ASP A 135 5.50 -13.14 -0.33
N PHE A 136 4.71 -14.17 -0.62
CA PHE A 136 3.26 -14.10 -0.84
C PHE A 136 2.52 -14.58 0.40
N TYR A 137 1.39 -13.92 0.68
CA TYR A 137 0.54 -14.17 1.85
C TYR A 137 -0.87 -14.48 1.39
N SER A 138 -1.51 -15.45 2.06
CA SER A 138 -2.87 -15.91 1.76
C SER A 138 -3.87 -15.30 2.74
N TYR A 139 -5.01 -15.95 2.95
CA TYR A 139 -6.03 -15.48 3.88
C TYR A 139 -5.48 -15.27 5.30
N GLY A 140 -5.85 -14.15 5.88
CA GLY A 140 -5.37 -13.77 7.19
C GLY A 140 -5.81 -12.38 7.61
N TYR A 141 -5.18 -11.90 8.68
CA TYR A 141 -5.34 -10.55 9.20
C TYR A 141 -4.12 -9.74 8.81
N TYR A 142 -4.37 -8.63 8.15
CA TYR A 142 -3.38 -7.71 7.66
C TYR A 142 -3.57 -6.38 8.37
N GLU A 143 -2.53 -5.87 8.99
CA GLU A 143 -2.61 -4.65 9.78
C GLU A 143 -1.38 -3.77 9.52
N THR A 144 -1.60 -2.46 9.55
CA THR A 144 -0.51 -1.48 9.47
C THR A 144 -0.82 -0.27 10.34
N SER A 145 0.23 0.34 10.87
CA SER A 145 0.17 1.68 11.44
C SER A 145 0.77 2.68 10.46
N MET A 146 -0.09 3.54 9.88
CA MET A 146 0.33 4.48 8.84
C MET A 146 -0.21 5.89 9.08
N LYS A 147 0.50 6.88 8.54
CA LYS A 147 0.04 8.25 8.35
C LYS A 147 0.07 8.59 6.87
N ALA A 148 -1.09 8.72 6.26
CA ALA A 148 -1.24 9.06 4.85
C ALA A 148 -0.86 10.51 4.54
N ILE A 149 -0.55 10.78 3.28
CA ILE A 149 -0.37 12.14 2.74
C ILE A 149 -1.73 12.83 2.68
N LYS A 150 -1.79 14.07 3.18
CA LYS A 150 -2.95 14.95 3.01
C LYS A 150 -2.64 15.98 1.94
N ASN A 151 -3.00 15.69 0.72
CA ASN A 151 -2.91 16.60 -0.44
C ASN A 151 -3.84 16.08 -1.54
N ASP A 152 -4.55 16.97 -2.25
CA ASP A 152 -5.37 16.59 -3.39
C ASP A 152 -4.51 15.90 -4.46
N GLY A 153 -5.08 14.98 -5.22
CA GLY A 153 -4.42 14.31 -6.33
C GLY A 153 -3.46 13.17 -5.97
N VAL A 154 -3.34 12.78 -4.67
CA VAL A 154 -2.41 11.71 -4.26
C VAL A 154 -3.11 10.56 -3.55
N VAL A 155 -2.50 9.37 -3.64
CA VAL A 155 -2.92 8.14 -2.93
C VAL A 155 -1.81 7.69 -2.01
N SER A 156 -2.18 7.23 -0.82
CA SER A 156 -1.33 6.45 0.10
C SER A 156 -2.03 5.13 0.38
N SER A 157 -1.40 4.00 0.08
CA SER A 157 -2.05 2.70 0.09
C SER A 157 -1.40 1.67 1.00
N PHE A 158 -2.20 0.69 1.39
CA PHE A 158 -1.79 -0.59 1.96
C PHE A 158 -2.65 -1.66 1.31
N PHE A 159 -2.04 -2.59 0.57
CA PHE A 159 -2.78 -3.52 -0.28
C PHE A 159 -2.07 -4.86 -0.42
N THR A 160 -2.78 -5.85 -0.94
CA THR A 160 -2.17 -7.11 -1.40
C THR A 160 -2.31 -7.20 -2.90
N TYR A 161 -1.26 -7.68 -3.58
CA TYR A 161 -1.23 -7.82 -5.02
C TYR A 161 -0.49 -9.08 -5.45
N THR A 162 -1.04 -9.73 -6.45
CA THR A 162 -0.35 -10.68 -7.33
C THR A 162 -0.91 -10.52 -8.74
N GLY A 163 -0.12 -10.84 -9.76
CA GLY A 163 -0.56 -10.67 -11.13
C GLY A 163 0.38 -11.29 -12.16
N PRO A 164 0.22 -10.92 -13.44
CA PRO A 164 1.01 -11.50 -14.54
C PRO A 164 2.52 -11.41 -14.36
N SER A 165 3.01 -10.36 -13.71
CA SER A 165 4.46 -10.24 -13.39
C SER A 165 4.97 -11.30 -12.42
N ASP A 166 4.06 -11.91 -11.65
CA ASP A 166 4.34 -13.01 -10.72
C ASP A 166 3.93 -14.38 -11.31
N ASN A 167 3.56 -14.44 -12.59
CA ASN A 167 2.96 -15.59 -13.27
C ASN A 167 1.65 -16.09 -12.64
N ASN A 168 0.88 -15.18 -12.08
CA ASN A 168 -0.39 -15.44 -11.41
C ASN A 168 -1.54 -14.67 -12.09
N PRO A 169 -2.81 -15.08 -11.85
CA PRO A 169 -3.95 -14.22 -12.12
C PRO A 169 -3.83 -12.90 -11.35
N TRP A 170 -4.41 -11.83 -11.87
CA TRP A 170 -4.45 -10.56 -11.14
C TRP A 170 -5.51 -10.64 -10.03
N ASP A 171 -5.05 -10.84 -8.80
CA ASP A 171 -5.83 -10.77 -7.57
C ASP A 171 -5.25 -9.66 -6.67
N GLU A 172 -6.10 -8.76 -6.19
CA GLU A 172 -5.69 -7.57 -5.44
C GLU A 172 -6.76 -7.19 -4.41
N ILE A 173 -6.35 -6.69 -3.26
CA ILE A 173 -7.24 -6.12 -2.25
C ILE A 173 -6.65 -4.81 -1.80
N ASP A 174 -7.38 -3.70 -2.03
CA ASP A 174 -6.92 -2.35 -1.80
C ASP A 174 -7.50 -1.73 -0.54
N VAL A 175 -6.63 -1.07 0.20
CA VAL A 175 -6.96 -0.15 1.28
C VAL A 175 -6.26 1.17 0.96
N GLU A 176 -7.02 2.14 0.44
CA GLU A 176 -6.49 3.39 -0.07
C GLU A 176 -6.97 4.57 0.76
N VAL A 177 -6.03 5.43 1.15
CA VAL A 177 -6.33 6.73 1.74
C VAL A 177 -6.09 7.78 0.66
N LEU A 178 -7.18 8.39 0.18
CA LEU A 178 -7.12 9.45 -0.82
C LEU A 178 -6.77 10.77 -0.12
N GLY A 179 -5.72 11.43 -0.58
CA GLY A 179 -5.20 12.64 0.06
C GLY A 179 -6.18 13.80 0.13
N LYS A 180 -7.20 13.84 -0.74
CA LYS A 180 -8.29 14.82 -0.72
C LYS A 180 -9.16 14.75 0.57
N ASP A 181 -9.26 13.57 1.19
CA ASP A 181 -10.00 13.37 2.45
C ASP A 181 -9.42 12.18 3.25
N THR A 182 -8.38 12.46 4.04
CA THR A 182 -7.68 11.44 4.85
C THR A 182 -8.48 10.96 6.07
N THR A 183 -9.72 11.36 6.23
CA THR A 183 -10.64 10.84 7.27
C THR A 183 -11.40 9.61 6.78
N LYS A 184 -11.26 9.26 5.51
CA LYS A 184 -11.92 8.13 4.85
C LYS A 184 -10.91 7.17 4.26
N VAL A 185 -11.34 5.92 4.14
CA VAL A 185 -10.61 4.85 3.47
C VAL A 185 -11.48 4.33 2.34
N GLN A 186 -10.90 4.18 1.16
CA GLN A 186 -11.51 3.51 0.03
C GLN A 186 -11.08 2.05 0.03
N PHE A 187 -12.03 1.15 -0.17
CA PHE A 187 -11.77 -0.28 -0.39
C PHE A 187 -12.14 -0.65 -1.82
N ASN A 188 -11.33 -1.48 -2.41
CA ASN A 188 -11.60 -2.11 -3.69
C ASN A 188 -10.93 -3.49 -3.70
N TYR A 189 -11.31 -4.36 -4.64
CA TYR A 189 -10.59 -5.59 -4.90
C TYR A 189 -10.76 -6.06 -6.34
N TYR A 190 -9.79 -6.82 -6.81
CA TYR A 190 -9.77 -7.44 -8.15
C TYR A 190 -9.66 -8.94 -8.00
N THR A 191 -10.45 -9.65 -8.81
CA THR A 191 -10.38 -11.11 -8.93
C THR A 191 -10.24 -11.45 -10.40
N ASN A 192 -9.15 -12.12 -10.78
CA ASN A 192 -8.80 -12.39 -12.18
C ASN A 192 -8.82 -11.12 -13.06
N GLY A 193 -8.38 -9.99 -12.51
CA GLY A 193 -8.32 -8.70 -13.20
C GLY A 193 -9.65 -7.96 -13.33
N VAL A 194 -10.72 -8.48 -12.77
CA VAL A 194 -12.04 -7.80 -12.72
C VAL A 194 -12.16 -7.09 -11.38
N GLY A 195 -12.27 -5.77 -11.41
CA GLY A 195 -12.39 -4.91 -10.24
C GLY A 195 -13.76 -4.26 -10.08
N ASN A 196 -13.82 -3.24 -9.21
CA ASN A 196 -15.04 -2.48 -8.90
C ASN A 196 -16.13 -3.33 -8.23
N HIS A 197 -15.73 -4.08 -7.21
CA HIS A 197 -16.62 -4.92 -6.42
C HIS A 197 -17.10 -4.23 -5.14
#